data_fb50fa7b3c0a08a238bd462adbb4e7e1
#
_entry.id   fb50fa7b3c0a08a238bd462adbb4e7e1
#
_cell.length_a   1.000
_cell.length_b   1.000
_cell.length_c   1.000
_cell.angle_alpha   90.00
_cell.angle_beta   90.00
_cell.angle_gamma   90.00
#
_symmetry.space_group_name_H-M   'P 1'
#
loop_
_entity.id
_entity.type
_entity.pdbx_description
1 polymer ?
#
loop_
_entity_poly.entity_id
_entity_poly.type
_entity_poly.pdbx_seq_one_letter_code
_entity_poly.pdbx_strand_id
1 'polypeptide(L)'
;SILFGDGAGAVLVEPSINGYGWEDEYMRSDGIGAEWLKVKSGGSLFPVSSETLNNKWHFITQDGKTVFKYAVSEMANATEQIMIRNKLKSDDIKYLLPHQANKRIVDATAEKINLDKKKVLMNIEQYGNTTAATIPLLMYDYEDNFNEGDKLIIVAFGAGLTWGAAYL
;
A
#
# COMPACT_ATOMS: atom_id res chain seq x y z
N SER A 1 -14.04 -10.01 11.37
CA SER A 1 -12.65 -9.63 11.56
C SER A 1 -12.58 -8.13 11.84
N ILE A 2 -11.78 -7.73 12.81
CA ILE A 2 -11.55 -6.31 13.17
C ILE A 2 -10.38 -5.70 12.38
N LEU A 3 -9.86 -6.39 11.38
CA LEU A 3 -8.68 -5.94 10.61
C LEU A 3 -9.06 -4.86 9.59
N PHE A 4 -10.17 -5.06 8.88
CA PHE A 4 -10.59 -4.18 7.80
C PHE A 4 -11.58 -3.13 8.30
N GLY A 5 -11.38 -1.89 7.87
CA GLY A 5 -12.29 -0.77 8.06
C GLY A 5 -13.00 -0.41 6.76
N ASP A 6 -14.09 0.34 6.87
CA ASP A 6 -14.78 0.92 5.73
C ASP A 6 -14.24 2.33 5.46
N GLY A 7 -14.01 2.64 4.19
CA GLY A 7 -13.50 3.94 3.78
C GLY A 7 -13.56 4.14 2.29
N ALA A 8 -13.62 5.39 1.88
CA ALA A 8 -13.54 5.81 0.50
C ALA A 8 -12.64 7.03 0.38
N GLY A 9 -11.99 7.18 -0.77
CA GLY A 9 -11.19 8.34 -1.08
C GLY A 9 -11.15 8.57 -2.58
N ALA A 10 -10.96 9.83 -2.96
CA ALA A 10 -10.82 10.24 -4.34
C ALA A 10 -9.67 11.23 -4.46
N VAL A 11 -8.93 11.17 -5.56
CA VAL A 11 -7.84 12.09 -5.87
C VAL A 11 -8.10 12.68 -7.25
N LEU A 12 -8.06 13.99 -7.35
CA LEU A 12 -8.09 14.68 -8.63
C LEU A 12 -6.67 14.71 -9.19
N VAL A 13 -6.49 14.22 -10.41
CA VAL A 13 -5.21 14.28 -11.13
C VAL A 13 -5.36 15.27 -12.27
N GLU A 14 -4.48 16.26 -12.31
CA GLU A 14 -4.46 17.34 -13.30
C GLU A 14 -3.07 17.44 -13.96
N PRO A 15 -2.98 18.02 -15.17
CA PRO A 15 -1.67 18.30 -15.75
C PRO A 15 -0.86 19.24 -14.87
N SER A 16 0.39 18.88 -14.57
CA SER A 16 1.29 19.75 -13.82
C SER A 16 1.71 20.96 -14.68
N ILE A 17 1.60 22.14 -14.13
CA ILE A 17 2.06 23.40 -14.78
C ILE A 17 3.39 23.90 -14.20
N ASN A 18 3.77 23.40 -13.01
CA ASN A 18 4.96 23.85 -12.27
C ASN A 18 6.12 22.85 -12.33
N GLY A 19 5.95 21.73 -13.05
CA GLY A 19 6.96 20.68 -13.15
C GLY A 19 7.05 19.76 -11.94
N TYR A 20 6.10 19.84 -11.01
CA TYR A 20 5.94 18.92 -9.89
C TYR A 20 4.78 17.96 -10.15
N GLY A 21 4.84 16.76 -9.61
CA GLY A 21 3.75 15.80 -9.72
C GLY A 21 4.23 14.35 -9.73
N TRP A 22 3.66 13.53 -10.59
CA TRP A 22 4.03 12.12 -10.74
C TRP A 22 5.34 11.99 -11.53
N GLU A 23 6.43 11.65 -10.83
CA GLU A 23 7.78 11.62 -11.41
C GLU A 23 8.20 10.23 -11.88
N ASP A 24 7.90 9.19 -11.08
CA ASP A 24 8.32 7.81 -11.37
C ASP A 24 7.43 6.80 -10.69
N GLU A 25 7.43 5.57 -11.23
CA GLU A 25 6.68 4.45 -10.67
C GLU A 25 7.40 3.12 -10.84
N TYR A 26 7.20 2.23 -9.90
CA TYR A 26 7.68 0.86 -9.93
C TYR A 26 6.56 -0.08 -9.51
N MET A 27 6.00 -0.81 -10.47
CA MET A 27 4.88 -1.73 -10.25
C MET A 27 5.29 -3.16 -10.58
N ARG A 28 4.86 -4.12 -9.76
CA ARG A 28 5.14 -5.55 -9.93
C ARG A 28 3.95 -6.40 -9.52
N SER A 29 3.92 -7.61 -10.06
CA SER A 29 2.97 -8.64 -9.64
C SER A 29 3.63 -10.02 -9.69
N ASP A 30 3.20 -10.92 -8.82
CA ASP A 30 3.61 -12.31 -8.80
C ASP A 30 2.45 -13.21 -8.39
N GLY A 31 2.00 -14.05 -9.31
CA GLY A 31 0.88 -14.97 -9.09
C GLY A 31 1.19 -16.14 -8.15
N ILE A 32 2.46 -16.35 -7.74
CA ILE A 32 2.83 -17.42 -6.80
C ILE A 32 2.08 -17.30 -5.47
N GLY A 33 1.74 -16.08 -5.09
CA GLY A 33 1.04 -15.77 -3.85
C GLY A 33 -0.49 -15.79 -3.92
N ALA A 34 -1.08 -16.18 -5.04
CA ALA A 34 -2.52 -16.16 -5.25
C ALA A 34 -3.31 -16.97 -4.18
N GLU A 35 -2.69 -18.00 -3.62
CA GLU A 35 -3.31 -18.82 -2.56
C GLU A 35 -3.15 -18.21 -1.15
N TRP A 36 -2.25 -17.24 -0.97
CA TRP A 36 -1.92 -16.70 0.35
C TRP A 36 -2.81 -15.53 0.79
N LEU A 37 -3.44 -14.86 -0.16
CA LEU A 37 -4.35 -13.74 0.13
C LEU A 37 -5.41 -13.66 -0.96
N LYS A 38 -6.63 -14.12 -0.66
CA LYS A 38 -7.72 -14.18 -1.64
C LYS A 38 -9.11 -14.22 -1.02
N VAL A 39 -10.11 -13.94 -1.83
CA VAL A 39 -11.49 -14.36 -1.65
C VAL A 39 -11.78 -15.45 -2.69
N LYS A 40 -12.13 -16.65 -2.26
CA LYS A 40 -12.25 -17.80 -3.15
C LYS A 40 -13.51 -17.76 -4.01
N SER A 41 -14.62 -17.26 -3.46
CA SER A 41 -15.92 -17.20 -4.14
C SER A 41 -16.34 -15.78 -4.50
N GLY A 42 -17.14 -15.63 -5.52
CA GLY A 42 -17.68 -14.36 -6.00
C GLY A 42 -17.20 -13.98 -7.42
N GLY A 43 -16.25 -14.74 -7.96
CA GLY A 43 -15.80 -14.62 -9.33
C GLY A 43 -16.39 -15.69 -10.26
N SER A 44 -15.96 -15.68 -11.52
CA SER A 44 -16.47 -16.61 -12.55
C SER A 44 -16.08 -18.07 -12.29
N LEU A 45 -14.95 -18.33 -11.63
CA LEU A 45 -14.51 -19.69 -11.32
C LEU A 45 -15.37 -20.35 -10.24
N PHE A 46 -15.73 -19.60 -9.20
CA PHE A 46 -16.59 -20.03 -8.10
C PHE A 46 -17.67 -18.98 -7.87
N PRO A 47 -18.75 -18.97 -8.68
CA PRO A 47 -19.88 -18.06 -8.48
C PRO A 47 -20.53 -18.26 -7.10
N VAL A 48 -21.22 -17.24 -6.62
CA VAL A 48 -21.97 -17.34 -5.37
C VAL A 48 -23.05 -18.43 -5.50
N SER A 49 -23.10 -19.36 -4.56
CA SER A 49 -24.07 -20.45 -4.49
C SER A 49 -24.31 -20.85 -3.05
N SER A 50 -25.32 -21.67 -2.78
CA SER A 50 -25.56 -22.21 -1.45
C SER A 50 -24.33 -22.98 -0.93
N GLU A 51 -23.62 -23.71 -1.80
CA GLU A 51 -22.41 -24.42 -1.46
C GLU A 51 -21.28 -23.45 -1.01
N THR A 52 -21.01 -22.41 -1.82
CA THR A 52 -19.92 -21.45 -1.52
C THR A 52 -20.22 -20.64 -0.26
N LEU A 53 -21.49 -20.33 0.01
CA LEU A 53 -21.91 -19.65 1.23
C LEU A 53 -21.76 -20.56 2.45
N ASN A 54 -22.21 -21.81 2.39
CA ASN A 54 -22.07 -22.79 3.47
C ASN A 54 -20.61 -23.06 3.82
N ASN A 55 -19.73 -23.10 2.81
CA ASN A 55 -18.29 -23.26 2.98
C ASN A 55 -17.57 -21.96 3.37
N LYS A 56 -18.29 -20.85 3.48
CA LYS A 56 -17.72 -19.53 3.86
C LYS A 56 -16.62 -19.01 2.91
N TRP A 57 -16.69 -19.39 1.61
CA TRP A 57 -15.68 -19.02 0.61
C TRP A 57 -15.71 -17.56 0.21
N HIS A 58 -16.74 -16.81 0.61
CA HIS A 58 -16.88 -15.36 0.43
C HIS A 58 -16.07 -14.54 1.45
N PHE A 59 -15.45 -15.17 2.44
CA PHE A 59 -14.55 -14.47 3.35
C PHE A 59 -13.12 -14.44 2.81
N ILE A 60 -12.39 -13.38 3.19
CA ILE A 60 -10.96 -13.28 2.91
C ILE A 60 -10.22 -14.38 3.66
N THR A 61 -9.38 -15.12 2.94
CA THR A 61 -8.42 -16.06 3.49
C THR A 61 -7.02 -15.50 3.37
N GLN A 62 -6.21 -15.63 4.42
CA GLN A 62 -4.87 -15.06 4.46
C GLN A 62 -3.89 -15.97 5.22
N ASP A 63 -2.76 -16.32 4.59
CA ASP A 63 -1.57 -16.79 5.29
C ASP A 63 -0.80 -15.57 5.83
N GLY A 64 -1.17 -15.14 7.02
CA GLY A 64 -0.66 -13.90 7.60
C GLY A 64 0.87 -13.86 7.75
N LYS A 65 1.52 -15.01 7.99
CA LYS A 65 2.98 -15.08 8.14
C LYS A 65 3.71 -14.89 6.81
N THR A 66 3.23 -15.56 5.78
CA THR A 66 3.81 -15.49 4.44
C THR A 66 3.56 -14.11 3.83
N VAL A 67 2.31 -13.64 3.89
CA VAL A 67 1.92 -12.29 3.41
C VAL A 67 2.74 -11.20 4.10
N PHE A 68 2.93 -11.28 5.42
CA PHE A 68 3.75 -10.32 6.16
C PHE A 68 5.19 -10.24 5.61
N LYS A 69 5.85 -11.39 5.42
CA LYS A 69 7.22 -11.43 4.92
C LYS A 69 7.35 -10.82 3.53
N TYR A 70 6.43 -11.20 2.63
CA TYR A 70 6.41 -10.67 1.27
C TYR A 70 6.10 -9.18 1.24
N ALA A 71 5.11 -8.72 1.98
CA ALA A 71 4.74 -7.30 2.06
C ALA A 71 5.93 -6.45 2.49
N VAL A 72 6.60 -6.80 3.59
CA VAL A 72 7.78 -6.06 4.07
C VAL A 72 8.92 -6.08 3.04
N SER A 73 9.18 -7.25 2.43
CA SER A 73 10.24 -7.37 1.44
C SER A 73 9.96 -6.54 0.20
N GLU A 74 8.77 -6.67 -0.36
CA GLU A 74 8.46 -6.09 -1.65
C GLU A 74 8.10 -4.59 -1.58
N MET A 75 7.49 -4.13 -0.49
CA MET A 75 7.32 -2.69 -0.26
C MET A 75 8.66 -1.99 -0.08
N ALA A 76 9.58 -2.58 0.70
CA ALA A 76 10.92 -2.03 0.84
C ALA A 76 11.67 -2.01 -0.49
N ASN A 77 11.67 -3.13 -1.23
CA ASN A 77 12.30 -3.21 -2.55
C ASN A 77 11.72 -2.18 -3.53
N ALA A 78 10.40 -2.03 -3.60
CA ALA A 78 9.76 -1.06 -4.48
C ALA A 78 10.19 0.38 -4.14
N THR A 79 10.23 0.72 -2.85
CA THR A 79 10.72 2.02 -2.39
C THR A 79 12.19 2.23 -2.74
N GLU A 80 13.06 1.24 -2.50
CA GLU A 80 14.48 1.30 -2.85
C GLU A 80 14.71 1.48 -4.36
N GLN A 81 13.91 0.78 -5.21
CA GLN A 81 14.00 0.94 -6.66
C GLN A 81 13.68 2.37 -7.11
N ILE A 82 12.63 2.97 -6.55
CA ILE A 82 12.30 4.38 -6.78
C ILE A 82 13.47 5.28 -6.34
N MET A 83 14.01 5.08 -5.15
CA MET A 83 15.11 5.88 -4.63
C MET A 83 16.36 5.79 -5.51
N ILE A 84 16.75 4.57 -5.92
CA ILE A 84 17.92 4.34 -6.77
C ILE A 84 17.75 5.00 -8.14
N ARG A 85 16.61 4.78 -8.80
CA ARG A 85 16.32 5.30 -10.14
C ARG A 85 16.33 6.82 -10.18
N ASN A 86 15.84 7.45 -9.11
CA ASN A 86 15.73 8.90 -8.97
C ASN A 86 16.90 9.53 -8.19
N LYS A 87 17.93 8.73 -7.83
CA LYS A 87 19.11 9.19 -7.06
C LYS A 87 18.74 9.85 -5.73
N LEU A 88 17.67 9.38 -5.10
CA LEU A 88 17.20 9.89 -3.82
C LEU A 88 17.95 9.20 -2.66
N LYS A 89 18.29 9.98 -1.66
CA LYS A 89 18.73 9.51 -0.35
C LYS A 89 17.57 9.56 0.64
N SER A 90 17.65 8.84 1.74
CA SER A 90 16.64 8.87 2.81
C SER A 90 16.36 10.30 3.33
N ASP A 91 17.39 11.17 3.31
CA ASP A 91 17.25 12.56 3.74
C ASP A 91 16.44 13.40 2.77
N ASP A 92 16.48 13.07 1.47
CA ASP A 92 15.75 13.79 0.42
C ASP A 92 14.24 13.55 0.49
N ILE A 93 13.81 12.40 1.05
CA ILE A 93 12.40 12.04 1.17
C ILE A 93 11.78 12.84 2.31
N LYS A 94 10.71 13.55 2.01
CA LYS A 94 9.92 14.25 3.03
C LYS A 94 9.05 13.25 3.78
N TYR A 95 8.23 12.48 3.05
CA TYR A 95 7.35 11.47 3.63
C TYR A 95 7.24 10.21 2.78
N LEU A 96 7.13 9.08 3.48
CA LEU A 96 6.66 7.82 2.95
C LEU A 96 5.17 7.67 3.30
N LEU A 97 4.33 7.41 2.30
CA LEU A 97 2.90 7.17 2.40
C LEU A 97 2.61 5.68 2.13
N PRO A 98 2.72 4.80 3.12
CA PRO A 98 2.49 3.38 2.92
C PRO A 98 1.00 3.06 2.97
N HIS A 99 0.59 2.05 2.20
CA HIS A 99 -0.68 1.38 2.42
C HIS A 99 -0.82 0.95 3.88
N GLN A 100 -1.92 1.30 4.53
CA GLN A 100 -2.19 1.07 5.94
C GLN A 100 -2.71 -0.37 6.18
N ALA A 101 -1.91 -1.38 5.80
CA ALA A 101 -2.27 -2.80 5.95
C ALA A 101 -2.22 -3.28 7.40
N ASN A 102 -1.11 -2.96 8.07
CA ASN A 102 -0.79 -3.36 9.43
C ASN A 102 0.40 -2.52 9.92
N LYS A 103 0.30 -1.95 11.11
CA LYS A 103 1.39 -1.14 11.71
C LYS A 103 2.75 -1.84 11.67
N ARG A 104 2.79 -3.15 11.97
CA ARG A 104 4.04 -3.92 11.97
C ARG A 104 4.67 -4.04 10.57
N ILE A 105 3.86 -4.11 9.50
CA ILE A 105 4.37 -4.10 8.12
C ILE A 105 4.98 -2.75 7.82
N VAL A 106 4.28 -1.67 8.14
CA VAL A 106 4.75 -0.29 7.91
C VAL A 106 6.07 -0.04 8.64
N ASP A 107 6.13 -0.35 9.94
CA ASP A 107 7.33 -0.17 10.75
C ASP A 107 8.52 -0.99 10.21
N ALA A 108 8.30 -2.27 9.86
CA ALA A 108 9.34 -3.14 9.34
C ALA A 108 9.83 -2.72 7.93
N THR A 109 8.93 -2.18 7.10
CA THR A 109 9.30 -1.62 5.80
C THR A 109 10.20 -0.39 5.97
N ALA A 110 9.83 0.55 6.84
CA ALA A 110 10.62 1.74 7.13
C ALA A 110 12.02 1.38 7.67
N GLU A 111 12.08 0.43 8.59
CA GLU A 111 13.36 -0.06 9.15
C GLU A 111 14.26 -0.66 8.07
N LYS A 112 13.67 -1.46 7.16
CA LYS A 112 14.43 -2.13 6.10
C LYS A 112 15.06 -1.14 5.10
N ILE A 113 14.40 -0.03 4.80
CA ILE A 113 14.92 1.04 3.93
C ILE A 113 15.70 2.12 4.70
N ASN A 114 15.93 1.91 5.99
CA ASN A 114 16.62 2.86 6.86
C ASN A 114 16.04 4.28 6.81
N LEU A 115 14.70 4.39 6.82
CA LEU A 115 13.99 5.67 6.85
C LEU A 115 13.57 6.02 8.26
N ASP A 116 13.77 7.29 8.66
CA ASP A 116 13.32 7.79 9.96
C ASP A 116 11.79 7.61 10.09
N LYS A 117 11.34 6.99 11.18
CA LYS A 117 9.92 6.75 11.45
C LYS A 117 9.08 8.03 11.46
N LYS A 118 9.67 9.18 11.76
CA LYS A 118 9.01 10.48 11.69
C LYS A 118 8.59 10.89 10.27
N LYS A 119 9.23 10.30 9.26
CA LYS A 119 8.91 10.50 7.84
C LYS A 119 7.87 9.51 7.31
N VAL A 120 7.42 8.55 8.13
CA VAL A 120 6.45 7.52 7.74
C VAL A 120 5.08 7.91 8.26
N LEU A 121 4.19 8.28 7.36
CA LEU A 121 2.84 8.68 7.72
C LEU A 121 1.97 7.48 8.10
N MET A 122 1.13 7.64 9.11
CA MET A 122 0.31 6.54 9.63
C MET A 122 -0.99 7.07 10.23
N ASN A 123 -2.11 6.45 9.83
CA ASN A 123 -3.44 6.71 10.39
C ASN A 123 -4.25 5.42 10.60
N ILE A 124 -3.60 4.26 10.54
CA ILE A 124 -4.24 2.95 10.70
C ILE A 124 -4.98 2.81 12.02
N GLU A 125 -4.55 3.50 13.08
CA GLU A 125 -5.19 3.45 14.40
C GLU A 125 -6.59 4.10 14.38
N GLN A 126 -6.84 4.99 13.41
CA GLN A 126 -8.14 5.68 13.25
C GLN A 126 -9.09 4.88 12.37
N TYR A 127 -8.61 4.33 11.24
CA TYR A 127 -9.46 3.77 10.19
C TYR A 127 -9.32 2.27 10.00
N GLY A 128 -8.26 1.65 10.53
CA GLY A 128 -7.90 0.29 10.19
C GLY A 128 -7.39 0.15 8.75
N ASN A 129 -7.47 -1.06 8.21
CA ASN A 129 -7.14 -1.31 6.81
C ASN A 129 -8.38 -1.08 5.92
N THR A 130 -8.46 0.09 5.30
CA THR A 130 -9.54 0.48 4.37
C THR A 130 -9.20 0.12 2.91
N THR A 131 -8.36 -0.89 2.69
CA THR A 131 -7.95 -1.36 1.35
C THR A 131 -7.37 -0.24 0.46
N ALA A 132 -7.88 -0.03 -0.74
CA ALA A 132 -7.38 1.01 -1.65
C ALA A 132 -7.59 2.44 -1.12
N ALA A 133 -8.57 2.66 -0.24
CA ALA A 133 -8.83 3.98 0.34
C ALA A 133 -7.75 4.43 1.35
N THR A 134 -6.85 3.53 1.81
CA THR A 134 -5.83 3.89 2.81
C THR A 134 -4.91 5.02 2.35
N ILE A 135 -4.53 5.03 1.07
CA ILE A 135 -3.63 6.07 0.53
C ILE A 135 -4.34 7.43 0.44
N PRO A 136 -5.50 7.58 -0.23
CA PRO A 136 -6.17 8.89 -0.28
C PRO A 136 -6.62 9.39 1.09
N LEU A 137 -7.01 8.53 2.02
CA LEU A 137 -7.31 8.95 3.40
C LEU A 137 -6.05 9.44 4.12
N LEU A 138 -4.92 8.77 3.92
CA LEU A 138 -3.65 9.20 4.49
C LEU A 138 -3.21 10.55 3.90
N MET A 139 -3.36 10.75 2.60
CA MET A 139 -3.06 12.02 1.93
C MET A 139 -3.95 13.15 2.49
N TYR A 140 -5.24 12.90 2.69
CA TYR A 140 -6.18 13.87 3.24
C TYR A 140 -5.82 14.27 4.68
N ASP A 141 -5.54 13.29 5.55
CA ASP A 141 -5.22 13.56 6.96
C ASP A 141 -3.94 14.38 7.16
N TYR A 142 -3.04 14.33 6.18
CA TYR A 142 -1.74 15.00 6.24
C TYR A 142 -1.58 16.09 5.17
N GLU A 143 -2.66 16.52 4.50
CA GLU A 143 -2.56 17.50 3.41
C GLU A 143 -1.86 18.80 3.80
N ASP A 144 -2.12 19.30 5.01
CA ASP A 144 -1.49 20.51 5.56
C ASP A 144 0.03 20.38 5.80
N ASN A 145 0.55 19.16 5.77
CA ASN A 145 1.98 18.88 5.96
C ASN A 145 2.77 18.86 4.64
N PHE A 146 2.09 18.87 3.52
CA PHE A 146 2.72 18.82 2.20
C PHE A 146 2.94 20.22 1.63
N ASN A 147 4.11 20.44 1.08
CA ASN A 147 4.46 21.68 0.40
C ASN A 147 4.95 21.39 -1.01
N GLU A 148 4.80 22.36 -1.88
CA GLU A 148 5.34 22.27 -3.24
C GLU A 148 6.85 22.00 -3.21
N GLY A 149 7.27 20.97 -3.95
CA GLY A 149 8.65 20.50 -3.99
C GLY A 149 9.03 19.48 -2.92
N ASP A 150 8.11 19.11 -1.99
CA ASP A 150 8.33 17.99 -1.10
C ASP A 150 8.37 16.67 -1.90
N LYS A 151 9.34 15.82 -1.59
CA LYS A 151 9.49 14.51 -2.24
C LYS A 151 8.74 13.46 -1.44
N LEU A 152 7.71 12.93 -2.05
CA LEU A 152 6.82 11.94 -1.43
C LEU A 152 6.98 10.60 -2.14
N ILE A 153 6.99 9.50 -1.37
CA ILE A 153 6.92 8.15 -1.93
C ILE A 153 5.67 7.46 -1.39
N ILE A 154 4.79 7.05 -2.29
CA ILE A 154 3.67 6.18 -2.00
C ILE A 154 4.11 4.75 -2.21
N VAL A 155 3.74 3.82 -1.30
CA VAL A 155 4.06 2.40 -1.46
C VAL A 155 2.92 1.53 -0.98
N ALA A 156 2.59 0.50 -1.74
CA ALA A 156 1.51 -0.42 -1.42
C ALA A 156 1.84 -1.86 -1.78
N PHE A 157 1.13 -2.78 -1.12
CA PHE A 157 1.15 -4.20 -1.36
C PHE A 157 -0.25 -4.77 -1.17
N GLY A 158 -0.64 -5.73 -2.01
CA GLY A 158 -1.96 -6.35 -1.95
C GLY A 158 -2.01 -7.74 -2.55
N ALA A 159 -3.26 -8.25 -2.60
CA ALA A 159 -3.53 -9.54 -3.21
C ALA A 159 -3.12 -9.55 -4.69
N GLY A 160 -2.75 -10.75 -5.14
CA GLY A 160 -2.27 -10.97 -6.49
C GLY A 160 -1.16 -12.03 -6.48
N LEU A 161 -0.01 -11.86 -5.84
CA LEU A 161 0.38 -10.63 -5.14
C LEU A 161 0.68 -9.48 -6.09
N THR A 162 0.40 -8.26 -5.67
CA THR A 162 0.75 -7.04 -6.39
C THR A 162 1.36 -6.03 -5.44
N TRP A 163 2.34 -5.28 -5.92
CA TRP A 163 2.96 -4.22 -5.13
C TRP A 163 3.54 -3.13 -6.02
N GLY A 164 3.79 -1.99 -5.44
CA GLY A 164 4.42 -0.91 -6.16
C GLY A 164 4.72 0.29 -5.29
N ALA A 165 5.52 1.17 -5.86
CA ALA A 165 5.80 2.48 -5.32
C ALA A 165 5.70 3.54 -6.41
N ALA A 166 5.33 4.74 -6.02
CA ALA A 166 5.30 5.93 -6.85
C ALA A 166 6.02 7.08 -6.16
N TYR A 167 6.70 7.91 -6.95
CA TYR A 167 7.39 9.12 -6.52
C TYR A 167 6.68 10.34 -7.07
N LEU A 168 6.38 11.28 -6.16
CA LEU A 168 5.77 12.56 -6.43
C LEU A 168 6.64 13.69 -5.90
#